data_ac08dd7ed081936229ad85220e814a64
#
_entry.id   ac08dd7ed081936229ad85220e814a64
#
_cell.length_a   1.000
_cell.length_b   1.000
_cell.length_c   1.000
_cell.angle_alpha   90.00
_cell.angle_beta   90.00
_cell.angle_gamma   90.00
#
_symmetry.space_group_name_H-M   'P 1'
#
loop_
_entity.id
_entity.type
_entity.pdbx_description
1 polymer ?
#
loop_
_entity_poly.entity_id
_entity_poly.type
_entity_poly.pdbx_seq_one_letter_code
_entity_poly.pdbx_strand_id
1 'polypeptide(L)'
;MEGNKAKPRALLIFGAPCSGKTTFSEKFAKKFGLAYYDLDELSEKYGFSHENILVILEQILKTGQTIMIEGGLRTEKERNEIRDILKEKGYSPALIWIQTDASSIRARLKSKYKNISKAKEVYETEVAEIEAPTDSERPIILSGKHTFETQSKHAISGLADLTKSK
;
A
#
# COMPACT_ATOMS: atom_id res chain seq x y z
N MET A 1 -3.43 -32.00 16.70
CA MET A 1 -2.23 -31.39 16.07
C MET A 1 -2.65 -30.15 15.33
N GLU A 2 -2.53 -28.98 15.94
CA GLU A 2 -2.67 -27.73 15.21
C GLU A 2 -1.45 -27.60 14.28
N GLY A 3 -1.64 -27.87 12.99
CA GLY A 3 -0.63 -27.65 11.99
C GLY A 3 -0.16 -26.21 12.04
N ASN A 4 1.14 -25.98 12.01
CA ASN A 4 1.80 -24.67 11.98
C ASN A 4 1.27 -23.86 10.77
N LYS A 5 0.08 -23.26 10.94
CA LYS A 5 -0.58 -22.48 9.90
C LYS A 5 0.25 -21.22 9.70
N ALA A 6 0.82 -21.05 8.53
CA ALA A 6 1.61 -19.87 8.22
C ALA A 6 0.81 -18.61 8.59
N LYS A 7 1.46 -17.64 9.25
CA LYS A 7 0.81 -16.38 9.62
C LYS A 7 0.25 -15.69 8.38
N PRO A 8 -1.00 -15.19 8.43
CA PRO A 8 -1.56 -14.44 7.32
C PRO A 8 -0.71 -13.18 7.05
N ARG A 9 -0.64 -12.77 5.80
CA ARG A 9 0.08 -11.56 5.41
C ARG A 9 -0.86 -10.38 5.25
N ALA A 10 -0.37 -9.20 5.56
CA ALA A 10 -0.98 -7.95 5.14
C ALA A 10 0.00 -7.23 4.22
N LEU A 11 -0.37 -7.06 2.95
CA LEU A 11 0.41 -6.34 1.95
C LEU A 11 0.03 -4.87 2.04
N LEU A 12 0.97 -4.02 2.47
CA LEU A 12 0.77 -2.58 2.63
C LEU A 12 1.31 -1.86 1.40
N ILE A 13 0.42 -1.32 0.58
CA ILE A 13 0.76 -0.68 -0.69
C ILE A 13 0.75 0.84 -0.51
N PHE A 14 1.87 1.49 -0.80
CA PHE A 14 1.94 2.94 -0.74
C PHE A 14 2.77 3.54 -1.88
N GLY A 15 2.66 4.84 -2.04
CA GLY A 15 3.31 5.61 -3.09
C GLY A 15 2.58 6.91 -3.35
N ALA A 16 3.20 7.79 -4.11
CA ALA A 16 2.62 9.09 -4.44
C ALA A 16 1.29 8.99 -5.21
N PRO A 17 0.44 10.01 -5.16
CA PRO A 17 -0.69 10.13 -6.08
C PRO A 17 -0.23 9.92 -7.53
N CYS A 18 -1.01 9.18 -8.31
CA CYS A 18 -0.69 8.79 -9.68
C CYS A 18 0.59 7.93 -9.87
N SER A 19 1.14 7.33 -8.83
CA SER A 19 2.27 6.39 -8.95
C SER A 19 1.88 5.08 -9.62
N GLY A 20 0.59 4.71 -9.62
CA GLY A 20 0.07 3.46 -10.15
C GLY A 20 -0.24 2.41 -9.07
N LYS A 21 -0.22 2.79 -7.79
CA LYS A 21 -0.50 1.88 -6.68
C LYS A 21 -1.87 1.21 -6.78
N THR A 22 -2.94 1.95 -7.00
CA THR A 22 -4.31 1.41 -7.11
C THR A 22 -4.44 0.44 -8.29
N THR A 23 -3.89 0.79 -9.45
CA THR A 23 -3.87 -0.10 -10.62
C THR A 23 -3.14 -1.41 -10.34
N PHE A 24 -2.01 -1.34 -9.64
CA PHE A 24 -1.27 -2.54 -9.22
C PHE A 24 -2.09 -3.35 -8.20
N SER A 25 -2.62 -2.69 -7.16
CA SER A 25 -3.36 -3.33 -6.08
C SER A 25 -4.57 -4.11 -6.58
N GLU A 26 -5.41 -3.47 -7.41
CA GLU A 26 -6.60 -4.11 -7.99
C GLU A 26 -6.25 -5.34 -8.85
N LYS A 27 -5.26 -5.19 -9.74
CA LYS A 27 -4.82 -6.29 -10.61
C LYS A 27 -4.18 -7.43 -9.82
N PHE A 28 -3.37 -7.11 -8.82
CA PHE A 28 -2.69 -8.11 -8.00
C PHE A 28 -3.70 -8.85 -7.10
N ALA A 29 -4.60 -8.13 -6.44
CA ALA A 29 -5.65 -8.71 -5.64
C ALA A 29 -6.55 -9.65 -6.45
N LYS A 30 -6.98 -9.21 -7.63
CA LYS A 30 -7.77 -10.04 -8.56
C LYS A 30 -7.03 -11.28 -9.00
N LYS A 31 -5.75 -11.16 -9.36
CA LYS A 31 -4.93 -12.29 -9.85
C LYS A 31 -4.73 -13.36 -8.78
N PHE A 32 -4.56 -12.97 -7.53
CA PHE A 32 -4.25 -13.89 -6.43
C PHE A 32 -5.43 -14.15 -5.49
N GLY A 33 -6.62 -13.64 -5.79
CA GLY A 33 -7.83 -13.84 -4.98
C GLY A 33 -7.73 -13.22 -3.59
N LEU A 34 -7.06 -12.07 -3.45
CA LEU A 34 -6.88 -11.37 -2.19
C LEU A 34 -7.98 -10.34 -1.96
N ALA A 35 -8.41 -10.19 -0.71
CA ALA A 35 -9.24 -9.05 -0.33
C ALA A 35 -8.38 -7.77 -0.35
N TYR A 36 -8.90 -6.72 -0.96
CA TYR A 36 -8.24 -5.43 -1.12
C TYR A 36 -9.09 -4.31 -0.51
N TYR A 37 -8.45 -3.44 0.24
CA TYR A 37 -9.05 -2.32 0.95
C TYR A 37 -8.27 -1.04 0.68
N ASP A 38 -8.94 -0.02 0.14
CA ASP A 38 -8.39 1.33 -0.02
C ASP A 38 -8.89 2.20 1.13
N LEU A 39 -8.01 2.49 2.07
CA LEU A 39 -8.34 3.28 3.27
C LEU A 39 -8.48 4.76 2.94
N ASP A 40 -7.78 5.27 1.92
CA ASP A 40 -7.94 6.64 1.45
C ASP A 40 -9.32 6.82 0.81
N GLU A 41 -9.83 5.85 0.03
CA GLU A 41 -11.19 5.90 -0.51
C GLU A 41 -12.25 5.92 0.62
N LEU A 42 -12.07 5.13 1.67
CA LEU A 42 -12.98 5.14 2.82
C LEU A 42 -13.04 6.52 3.49
N SER A 43 -11.92 7.19 3.62
CA SER A 43 -11.85 8.53 4.19
C SER A 43 -12.42 9.60 3.25
N GLU A 44 -11.94 9.65 2.00
CA GLU A 44 -12.23 10.72 1.06
C GLU A 44 -13.66 10.66 0.51
N LYS A 45 -14.13 9.45 0.18
CA LYS A 45 -15.42 9.25 -0.48
C LYS A 45 -16.58 9.02 0.51
N TYR A 46 -16.30 8.35 1.61
CA TYR A 46 -17.32 7.96 2.58
C TYR A 46 -17.23 8.71 3.92
N GLY A 47 -16.23 9.58 4.10
CA GLY A 47 -16.08 10.43 5.27
C GLY A 47 -15.70 9.68 6.55
N PHE A 48 -15.08 8.50 6.45
CA PHE A 48 -14.64 7.77 7.63
C PHE A 48 -13.47 8.48 8.29
N SER A 49 -13.56 8.68 9.59
CA SER A 49 -12.44 9.17 10.39
C SER A 49 -11.34 8.11 10.50
N HIS A 50 -10.13 8.54 10.85
CA HIS A 50 -9.01 7.62 11.13
C HIS A 50 -9.40 6.54 12.15
N GLU A 51 -10.08 6.92 13.24
CA GLU A 51 -10.55 5.98 14.27
C GLU A 51 -11.53 4.94 13.70
N ASN A 52 -12.48 5.36 12.87
CA ASN A 52 -13.42 4.46 12.22
C ASN A 52 -12.71 3.46 11.31
N ILE A 53 -11.69 3.92 10.57
CA ILE A 53 -10.86 3.07 9.71
C ILE A 53 -10.13 2.01 10.54
N LEU A 54 -9.54 2.38 11.68
CA LEU A 54 -8.86 1.42 12.55
C LEU A 54 -9.83 0.36 13.11
N VAL A 55 -11.04 0.76 13.51
CA VAL A 55 -12.08 -0.19 13.96
C VAL A 55 -12.46 -1.17 12.86
N ILE A 56 -12.66 -0.68 11.63
CA ILE A 56 -12.96 -1.54 10.48
C ILE A 56 -11.81 -2.49 10.20
N LEU A 57 -10.58 -1.99 10.20
CA LEU A 57 -9.38 -2.81 10.00
C LEU A 57 -9.30 -3.94 11.03
N GLU A 58 -9.56 -3.66 12.30
CA GLU A 58 -9.60 -4.70 13.33
C GLU A 58 -10.66 -5.78 13.06
N GLN A 59 -11.82 -5.43 12.52
CA GLN A 59 -12.85 -6.42 12.16
C GLN A 59 -12.40 -7.29 10.98
N ILE A 60 -11.76 -6.68 9.97
CA ILE A 60 -11.20 -7.39 8.81
C ILE A 60 -10.14 -8.40 9.26
N LEU A 61 -9.27 -8.01 10.19
CA LEU A 61 -8.17 -8.86 10.67
C LEU A 61 -8.65 -10.11 11.41
N LYS A 62 -9.87 -10.12 11.95
CA LYS A 62 -10.46 -11.33 12.55
C LYS A 62 -10.66 -12.48 11.56
N THR A 63 -10.68 -12.19 10.26
CA THR A 63 -10.83 -13.24 9.23
C THR A 63 -9.62 -14.16 9.13
N GLY A 64 -8.44 -13.70 9.55
CA GLY A 64 -7.18 -14.46 9.42
C GLY A 64 -6.75 -14.71 7.98
N GLN A 65 -7.31 -13.97 7.01
CA GLN A 65 -6.97 -14.09 5.61
C GLN A 65 -5.86 -13.13 5.21
N THR A 66 -5.03 -13.51 4.23
CA THR A 66 -4.08 -12.56 3.61
C THR A 66 -4.85 -11.45 2.91
N ILE A 67 -4.48 -10.21 3.18
CA ILE A 67 -5.16 -9.01 2.69
C ILE A 67 -4.17 -8.03 2.05
N MET A 68 -4.70 -7.13 1.23
CA MET A 68 -4.00 -5.96 0.72
C MET A 68 -4.66 -4.69 1.25
N ILE A 69 -3.83 -3.75 1.66
CA ILE A 69 -4.25 -2.44 2.18
C ILE A 69 -3.51 -1.35 1.42
N GLU A 70 -4.24 -0.37 0.93
CA GLU A 70 -3.72 0.85 0.33
C GLU A 70 -4.25 2.07 1.10
N GLY A 71 -3.46 3.15 1.17
CA GLY A 71 -3.85 4.37 1.88
C GLY A 71 -3.47 4.40 3.36
N GLY A 72 -3.44 5.61 3.93
CA GLY A 72 -3.05 5.82 5.32
C GLY A 72 -1.61 5.45 5.65
N LEU A 73 -0.69 5.50 4.67
CA LEU A 73 0.69 5.00 4.77
C LEU A 73 1.72 6.04 4.27
N ARG A 74 1.39 7.32 4.31
CA ARG A 74 2.21 8.41 3.74
C ARG A 74 3.48 8.64 4.53
N THR A 75 3.37 8.67 5.84
CA THR A 75 4.48 8.91 6.77
C THR A 75 4.98 7.62 7.41
N GLU A 76 6.22 7.61 7.88
CA GLU A 76 6.77 6.48 8.64
C GLU A 76 5.92 6.18 9.88
N LYS A 77 5.41 7.23 10.55
CA LYS A 77 4.54 7.10 11.72
C LYS A 77 3.27 6.32 11.40
N GLU A 78 2.55 6.70 10.33
CA GLU A 78 1.33 6.01 9.89
C GLU A 78 1.62 4.54 9.52
N ARG A 79 2.71 4.29 8.79
CA ARG A 79 3.11 2.93 8.43
C ARG A 79 3.44 2.08 9.65
N ASN A 80 4.11 2.64 10.65
CA ASN A 80 4.43 1.92 11.87
C ASN A 80 3.18 1.64 12.70
N GLU A 81 2.24 2.57 12.82
CA GLU A 81 0.96 2.38 13.52
C GLU A 81 0.19 1.18 12.94
N ILE A 82 -0.01 1.16 11.63
CA ILE A 82 -0.70 0.05 10.95
C ILE A 82 0.07 -1.27 11.10
N ARG A 83 1.40 -1.24 10.95
CA ARG A 83 2.24 -2.44 11.12
C ARG A 83 2.16 -3.04 12.52
N ASP A 84 2.09 -2.19 13.55
CA ASP A 84 2.00 -2.65 14.93
C ASP A 84 0.64 -3.29 15.21
N ILE A 85 -0.44 -2.68 14.77
CA ILE A 85 -1.79 -3.28 14.85
C ILE A 85 -1.81 -4.66 14.15
N LEU A 86 -1.25 -4.75 12.96
CA LEU A 86 -1.18 -5.99 12.20
C LEU A 86 -0.42 -7.09 12.94
N LYS A 87 0.75 -6.75 13.53
CA LYS A 87 1.56 -7.70 14.30
C LYS A 87 0.83 -8.17 15.56
N GLU A 88 0.18 -7.26 16.30
CA GLU A 88 -0.63 -7.59 17.48
C GLU A 88 -1.77 -8.56 17.15
N LYS A 89 -2.38 -8.42 15.96
CA LYS A 89 -3.41 -9.33 15.46
C LYS A 89 -2.87 -10.60 14.79
N GLY A 90 -1.57 -10.85 14.89
CA GLY A 90 -0.94 -12.09 14.40
C GLY A 90 -0.60 -12.09 12.90
N TYR A 91 -0.68 -10.96 12.23
CA TYR A 91 -0.31 -10.83 10.82
C TYR A 91 1.19 -10.61 10.62
N SER A 92 1.66 -10.93 9.42
CA SER A 92 3.02 -10.60 8.95
C SER A 92 2.91 -9.47 7.92
N PRO A 93 3.15 -8.20 8.31
CA PRO A 93 3.07 -7.08 7.38
C PRO A 93 4.23 -7.11 6.39
N ALA A 94 3.95 -6.79 5.13
CA ALA A 94 4.92 -6.59 4.07
C ALA A 94 4.66 -5.25 3.38
N LEU A 95 5.64 -4.36 3.38
CA LEU A 95 5.53 -3.03 2.79
C LEU A 95 5.92 -3.07 1.32
N ILE A 96 5.07 -2.57 0.43
CA ILE A 96 5.31 -2.48 -1.01
C ILE A 96 5.22 -1.01 -1.43
N TRP A 97 6.33 -0.47 -1.91
CA TRP A 97 6.42 0.91 -2.38
C TRP A 97 6.38 0.98 -3.90
N ILE A 98 5.32 1.59 -4.44
CA ILE A 98 5.25 1.90 -5.87
C ILE A 98 5.95 3.24 -6.11
N GLN A 99 7.21 3.15 -6.54
CA GLN A 99 8.06 4.31 -6.79
C GLN A 99 7.93 4.78 -8.23
N THR A 100 7.67 6.07 -8.42
CA THR A 100 7.60 6.72 -9.72
C THR A 100 8.31 8.07 -9.65
N ASP A 101 9.09 8.40 -10.67
CA ASP A 101 9.84 9.66 -10.68
C ASP A 101 8.93 10.89 -10.78
N ALA A 102 9.46 12.01 -10.30
CA ALA A 102 8.72 13.28 -10.21
C ALA A 102 8.16 13.76 -11.56
N SER A 103 8.89 13.58 -12.64
CA SER A 103 8.46 14.02 -13.97
C SER A 103 7.25 13.23 -14.47
N SER A 104 7.26 11.90 -14.26
CA SER A 104 6.15 11.02 -14.59
C SER A 104 4.92 11.31 -13.73
N ILE A 105 5.10 11.54 -12.41
CA ILE A 105 4.00 11.93 -11.51
C ILE A 105 3.36 13.24 -11.98
N ARG A 106 4.15 14.28 -12.26
CA ARG A 106 3.63 15.57 -12.76
C ARG A 106 2.87 15.43 -14.07
N ALA A 107 3.37 14.65 -15.02
CA ALA A 107 2.69 14.40 -16.28
C ALA A 107 1.33 13.70 -16.09
N ARG A 108 1.30 12.68 -15.23
CA ARG A 108 0.06 11.94 -14.90
C ARG A 108 -0.96 12.80 -14.15
N LEU A 109 -0.52 13.64 -13.23
CA LEU A 109 -1.39 14.59 -12.52
C LEU A 109 -2.02 15.60 -13.49
N LYS A 110 -1.22 16.19 -14.42
CA LYS A 110 -1.74 17.09 -15.46
C LYS A 110 -2.81 16.41 -16.32
N SER A 111 -2.58 15.17 -16.72
CA SER A 111 -3.54 14.38 -17.49
C SER A 111 -4.83 14.11 -16.72
N LYS A 112 -4.71 13.75 -15.43
CA LYS A 112 -5.84 13.41 -14.56
C LYS A 112 -6.74 14.61 -14.28
N TYR A 113 -6.17 15.73 -13.88
CA TYR A 113 -6.95 16.89 -13.42
C TYR A 113 -7.34 17.85 -14.56
N LYS A 114 -6.69 17.80 -15.72
CA LYS A 114 -6.90 18.72 -16.83
C LYS A 114 -6.85 20.22 -16.43
N ASN A 115 -6.36 20.51 -15.23
CA ASN A 115 -6.21 21.81 -14.62
C ASN A 115 -4.80 21.91 -14.02
N ILE A 116 -3.99 22.82 -14.55
CA ILE A 116 -2.58 22.97 -14.18
C ILE A 116 -2.43 23.37 -12.71
N SER A 117 -3.27 24.30 -12.23
CA SER A 117 -3.22 24.77 -10.82
C SER A 117 -3.55 23.64 -9.87
N LYS A 118 -4.59 22.86 -10.14
CA LYS A 118 -4.95 21.69 -9.30
C LYS A 118 -3.88 20.61 -9.32
N ALA A 119 -3.32 20.32 -10.49
CA ALA A 119 -2.23 19.34 -10.61
C ALA A 119 -0.98 19.77 -9.82
N LYS A 120 -0.67 21.08 -9.84
CA LYS A 120 0.44 21.66 -9.07
C LYS A 120 0.16 21.59 -7.56
N GLU A 121 -1.02 21.99 -7.12
CA GLU A 121 -1.44 21.90 -5.72
C GLU A 121 -1.28 20.49 -5.17
N VAL A 122 -1.83 19.47 -5.85
CA VAL A 122 -1.72 18.06 -5.43
C VAL A 122 -0.26 17.62 -5.37
N TYR A 123 0.57 18.05 -6.31
CA TYR A 123 2.00 17.73 -6.28
C TYR A 123 2.71 18.35 -5.08
N GLU A 124 2.44 19.61 -4.78
CA GLU A 124 3.11 20.36 -3.70
C GLU A 124 2.61 19.96 -2.29
N THR A 125 1.39 19.47 -2.18
CA THR A 125 0.81 19.01 -0.91
C THR A 125 0.92 17.50 -0.73
N GLU A 126 0.16 16.73 -1.48
CA GLU A 126 0.03 15.27 -1.25
C GLU A 126 1.29 14.47 -1.62
N VAL A 127 2.01 14.86 -2.70
CA VAL A 127 3.25 14.17 -3.08
C VAL A 127 4.39 14.52 -2.12
N ALA A 128 4.45 15.76 -1.66
CA ALA A 128 5.47 16.21 -0.71
C ALA A 128 5.33 15.57 0.68
N GLU A 129 4.13 15.14 1.06
CA GLU A 129 3.87 14.45 2.33
C GLU A 129 4.35 12.99 2.36
N ILE A 130 4.69 12.41 1.20
CA ILE A 130 5.16 11.02 1.15
C ILE A 130 6.59 10.92 1.66
N GLU A 131 6.76 10.31 2.80
CA GLU A 131 8.07 9.97 3.35
C GLU A 131 8.58 8.67 2.72
N ALA A 132 9.79 8.73 2.15
CA ALA A 132 10.47 7.52 1.67
C ALA A 132 10.63 6.51 2.82
N PRO A 133 10.46 5.20 2.56
CA PRO A 133 10.64 4.21 3.60
C PRO A 133 12.11 4.10 4.00
N THR A 134 12.34 3.79 5.26
CA THR A 134 13.68 3.51 5.78
C THR A 134 14.10 2.06 5.50
N ASP A 135 15.39 1.79 5.55
CA ASP A 135 15.92 0.42 5.36
C ASP A 135 15.37 -0.55 6.42
N SER A 136 15.10 -0.05 7.63
CA SER A 136 14.52 -0.84 8.72
C SER A 136 13.08 -1.31 8.43
N GLU A 137 12.35 -0.61 7.58
CA GLU A 137 11.01 -0.99 7.13
C GLU A 137 11.05 -2.14 6.10
N ARG A 138 12.21 -2.40 5.47
CA ARG A 138 12.44 -3.46 4.48
C ARG A 138 11.41 -3.45 3.35
N PRO A 139 11.23 -2.32 2.64
CA PRO A 139 10.22 -2.22 1.60
C PRO A 139 10.57 -3.09 0.38
N ILE A 140 9.54 -3.66 -0.24
CA ILE A 140 9.62 -4.18 -1.59
C ILE A 140 9.38 -3.00 -2.53
N ILE A 141 10.37 -2.62 -3.33
CA ILE A 141 10.29 -1.46 -4.22
C ILE A 141 9.90 -1.91 -5.62
N LEU A 142 8.79 -1.37 -6.13
CA LEU A 142 8.29 -1.61 -7.47
C LEU A 142 8.31 -0.31 -8.28
N SER A 143 8.83 -0.35 -9.50
CA SER A 143 8.75 0.80 -10.39
C SER A 143 7.34 0.97 -10.94
N GLY A 144 6.75 2.16 -10.77
CA GLY A 144 5.46 2.53 -11.35
C GLY A 144 5.49 2.72 -12.89
N LYS A 145 6.65 2.52 -13.52
CA LYS A 145 6.82 2.51 -14.98
C LYS A 145 6.84 1.10 -15.58
N HIS A 146 7.03 0.08 -14.75
CA HIS A 146 7.06 -1.30 -15.22
C HIS A 146 5.64 -1.80 -15.55
N THR A 147 5.57 -2.82 -16.40
CA THR A 147 4.31 -3.54 -16.65
C THR A 147 3.85 -4.25 -15.38
N PHE A 148 2.57 -4.55 -15.30
CA PHE A 148 2.00 -5.30 -14.18
C PHE A 148 2.68 -6.68 -14.00
N GLU A 149 3.04 -7.35 -15.09
CA GLU A 149 3.71 -8.65 -15.06
C GLU A 149 5.07 -8.53 -14.38
N THR A 150 5.85 -7.51 -14.72
CA THR A 150 7.15 -7.24 -14.10
C THR A 150 7.00 -6.86 -12.63
N GLN A 151 6.08 -5.97 -12.32
CA GLN A 151 5.77 -5.59 -10.93
C GLN A 151 5.33 -6.81 -10.09
N SER A 152 4.45 -7.63 -10.65
CA SER A 152 3.95 -8.84 -9.97
C SER A 152 5.07 -9.84 -9.66
N LYS A 153 5.99 -10.06 -10.61
CA LYS A 153 7.16 -10.92 -10.39
C LYS A 153 8.07 -10.40 -9.28
N HIS A 154 8.36 -9.09 -9.29
CA HIS A 154 9.19 -8.47 -8.25
C HIS A 154 8.52 -8.52 -6.87
N ALA A 155 7.20 -8.28 -6.80
CA ALA A 155 6.45 -8.38 -5.55
C ALA A 155 6.52 -9.80 -4.97
N ILE A 156 6.28 -10.83 -5.78
CA ILE A 156 6.34 -12.23 -5.34
C ILE A 156 7.75 -12.59 -4.86
N SER A 157 8.79 -12.21 -5.61
CA SER A 157 10.18 -12.46 -5.21
C SER A 157 10.51 -11.79 -3.87
N GLY A 158 10.16 -10.51 -3.72
CA GLY A 158 10.38 -9.78 -2.47
C GLY A 158 9.63 -10.38 -1.29
N LEU A 159 8.38 -10.83 -1.48
CA LEU A 159 7.61 -11.53 -0.45
C LEU A 159 8.24 -12.87 -0.05
N ALA A 160 8.82 -13.60 -1.00
CA ALA A 160 9.54 -14.84 -0.71
C ALA A 160 10.82 -14.58 0.10
N ASP A 161 11.57 -13.53 -0.22
CA ASP A 161 12.80 -13.18 0.49
C ASP A 161 12.54 -12.71 1.93
N LEU A 162 11.43 -11.99 2.17
CA LEU A 162 10.99 -11.65 3.52
C LEU A 162 10.64 -12.88 4.38
N THR A 163 10.33 -14.02 3.77
CA THR A 163 10.05 -15.27 4.48
C THR A 163 11.32 -16.00 4.91
N LYS A 164 12.38 -15.93 4.08
CA LYS A 164 13.66 -16.62 4.34
C LYS A 164 14.51 -15.94 5.42
N SER A 165 14.22 -14.67 5.73
CA SER A 165 15.01 -13.85 6.66
C SER A 165 14.50 -13.86 8.11
N LYS A 166 13.66 -14.84 8.46
CA LYS A 166 13.14 -15.02 9.83
C LYS A 166 13.81 -16.16 10.54
#